data_4a0c8f49533a2cebd02659b86365c595
#
_entry.id   4a0c8f49533a2cebd02659b86365c595
#
_cell.length_a   1.000
_cell.length_b   1.000
_cell.length_c   1.000
_cell.angle_alpha   90.00
_cell.angle_beta   90.00
_cell.angle_gamma   90.00
#
_symmetry.space_group_name_H-M   'P 1'
#
loop_
_entity.id
_entity.type
_entity.pdbx_description
1 polymer ?
#
loop_
_entity_poly.entity_id
_entity_poly.type
_entity_poly.pdbx_seq_one_letter_code
_entity_poly.pdbx_strand_id
1 'polypeptide(L)'
;MALSGFETFSRVLFGWLGRLLTKDSVGLKNQLVKARIPLLPEDYVATSIMQIITAFLVGLGITLGLLLFLIPDVIETLPKAGGAEGETLEVSRTVELIIAVFLCLIIPLLIALVQWLAPALQESSRASNMDRQLPFAASYVSAMAAANATPTQTFKSLARNEDIYGEISVDSAWIYHSMEFMGRDLVTTLKEAVERTPSERFAEFIQ
;
A
#
# COMPACT_ATOMS: atom_id res chain seq x y z
N MET A 1 17.67 0.51 -2.15
CA MET A 1 17.02 -0.79 -2.37
C MET A 1 16.88 -1.02 -3.86
N ALA A 2 17.23 -2.21 -4.37
CA ALA A 2 16.99 -2.55 -5.77
C ALA A 2 15.49 -2.76 -5.97
N LEU A 3 14.92 -2.09 -6.97
CA LEU A 3 13.53 -2.30 -7.37
C LEU A 3 13.35 -3.76 -7.80
N SER A 4 12.23 -4.37 -7.48
CA SER A 4 11.91 -5.71 -7.98
C SER A 4 11.83 -5.69 -9.52
N GLY A 5 12.10 -6.80 -10.19
CA GLY A 5 12.01 -6.87 -11.66
C GLY A 5 10.63 -6.43 -12.19
N PHE A 6 9.58 -6.68 -11.42
CA PHE A 6 8.22 -6.26 -11.71
C PHE A 6 8.05 -4.72 -11.64
N GLU A 7 8.62 -4.07 -10.63
CA GLU A 7 8.59 -2.61 -10.47
C GLU A 7 9.38 -1.90 -11.58
N THR A 8 10.51 -2.49 -11.98
CA THR A 8 11.32 -1.95 -13.08
C THR A 8 10.56 -2.04 -14.40
N PHE A 9 9.88 -3.15 -14.66
CA PHE A 9 9.09 -3.36 -15.86
C PHE A 9 7.85 -2.46 -15.91
N SER A 10 7.15 -2.29 -14.78
CA SER A 10 6.00 -1.39 -14.67
C SER A 10 6.39 0.06 -14.92
N ARG A 11 7.56 0.49 -14.42
CA ARG A 11 8.09 1.83 -14.64
C ARG A 11 8.38 2.11 -16.11
N VAL A 12 8.94 1.14 -16.84
CA VAL A 12 9.25 1.29 -18.27
C VAL A 12 7.97 1.43 -19.10
N LEU A 13 6.95 0.61 -18.82
CA LEU A 13 5.69 0.60 -19.57
C LEU A 13 4.75 1.75 -19.21
N PHE A 14 4.58 2.02 -17.93
CA PHE A 14 3.54 2.93 -17.41
C PHE A 14 4.08 4.15 -16.66
N GLY A 15 5.40 4.34 -16.58
CA GLY A 15 6.00 5.47 -15.87
C GLY A 15 5.62 6.84 -16.43
N TRP A 16 5.31 6.92 -17.72
CA TRP A 16 4.80 8.16 -18.33
C TRP A 16 3.37 8.49 -17.84
N LEU A 17 2.53 7.48 -17.67
CA LEU A 17 1.17 7.61 -17.14
C LEU A 17 1.22 7.94 -15.64
N GLY A 18 2.10 7.30 -14.88
CA GLY A 18 2.35 7.64 -13.49
C GLY A 18 2.71 9.12 -13.32
N ARG A 19 3.64 9.64 -14.12
CA ARG A 19 4.01 11.06 -14.11
C ARG A 19 2.85 12.00 -14.46
N LEU A 20 2.00 11.60 -15.38
CA LEU A 20 0.87 12.42 -15.83
C LEU A 20 -0.22 12.49 -14.76
N LEU A 21 -0.48 11.37 -14.07
CA LEU A 21 -1.52 11.28 -13.03
C LEU A 21 -1.05 11.84 -11.67
N THR A 22 0.28 11.83 -11.40
CA THR A 22 0.81 12.30 -10.11
C THR A 22 1.31 13.75 -10.14
N LYS A 23 1.22 14.44 -11.27
CA LYS A 23 1.74 15.80 -11.45
C LYS A 23 1.26 16.82 -10.40
N ASP A 24 0.07 16.63 -9.85
CA ASP A 24 -0.54 17.52 -8.84
C ASP A 24 -0.84 16.81 -7.50
N SER A 25 -0.38 15.58 -7.27
CA SER A 25 -0.75 14.79 -6.09
C SER A 25 0.23 14.96 -4.92
N VAL A 26 0.32 16.17 -4.36
CA VAL A 26 1.08 16.43 -3.12
C VAL A 26 0.56 15.56 -1.97
N GLY A 27 -0.75 15.29 -1.94
CA GLY A 27 -1.38 14.43 -0.93
C GLY A 27 -0.85 12.99 -0.95
N LEU A 28 -0.78 12.37 -2.13
CA LEU A 28 -0.26 11.00 -2.27
C LEU A 28 1.22 10.90 -1.84
N LYS A 29 2.03 11.89 -2.20
CA LYS A 29 3.43 11.95 -1.76
C LYS A 29 3.55 11.97 -0.23
N ASN A 30 2.76 12.80 0.43
CA ASN A 30 2.77 12.89 1.89
C ASN A 30 2.29 11.58 2.55
N GLN A 31 1.24 10.97 2.02
CA GLN A 31 0.76 9.67 2.51
C GLN A 31 1.81 8.56 2.34
N LEU A 32 2.49 8.49 1.20
CA LEU A 32 3.56 7.51 0.97
C LEU A 32 4.74 7.70 1.94
N VAL A 33 5.12 8.95 2.22
CA VAL A 33 6.17 9.26 3.21
C VAL A 33 5.74 8.82 4.60
N LYS A 34 4.52 9.17 5.03
CA LYS A 34 3.96 8.79 6.34
C LYS A 34 3.73 7.29 6.47
N ALA A 35 3.28 6.63 5.39
CA ALA A 35 3.16 5.18 5.33
C ALA A 35 4.51 4.45 5.21
N ARG A 36 5.61 5.20 5.00
CA ARG A 36 6.97 4.68 4.81
C ARG A 36 7.10 3.71 3.63
N ILE A 37 6.32 3.92 2.60
CA ILE A 37 6.42 3.15 1.36
C ILE A 37 7.62 3.69 0.57
N PRO A 38 8.66 2.87 0.30
CA PRO A 38 9.92 3.33 -0.31
C PRO A 38 9.81 3.50 -1.84
N LEU A 39 8.64 3.88 -2.33
CA LEU A 39 8.37 4.09 -3.75
C LEU A 39 8.09 5.58 -4.03
N LEU A 40 8.55 6.05 -5.17
CA LEU A 40 8.12 7.35 -5.70
C LEU A 40 6.63 7.30 -6.04
N PRO A 41 5.86 8.39 -5.88
CA PRO A 41 4.45 8.42 -6.23
C PRO A 41 4.17 7.95 -7.67
N GLU A 42 5.05 8.29 -8.61
CA GLU A 42 4.99 7.87 -10.01
C GLU A 42 5.11 6.36 -10.16
N ASP A 43 6.04 5.74 -9.42
CA ASP A 43 6.27 4.31 -9.46
C ASP A 43 5.14 3.53 -8.77
N TYR A 44 4.62 4.07 -7.68
CA TYR A 44 3.47 3.49 -6.98
C TYR A 44 2.24 3.42 -7.90
N VAL A 45 1.92 4.51 -8.58
CA VAL A 45 0.81 4.55 -9.54
C VAL A 45 1.08 3.63 -10.74
N ALA A 46 2.31 3.61 -11.27
CA ALA A 46 2.67 2.73 -12.38
C ALA A 46 2.55 1.24 -12.00
N THR A 47 2.99 0.84 -10.80
CA THR A 47 2.84 -0.54 -10.31
C THR A 47 1.39 -0.91 -10.05
N SER A 48 0.59 0.02 -9.51
CA SER A 48 -0.85 -0.19 -9.29
C SER A 48 -1.60 -0.40 -10.61
N ILE A 49 -1.34 0.42 -11.61
CA ILE A 49 -1.93 0.27 -12.96
C ILE A 49 -1.55 -1.08 -13.56
N MET A 50 -0.29 -1.47 -13.47
CA MET A 50 0.17 -2.76 -13.98
C MET A 50 -0.49 -3.94 -13.28
N GLN A 51 -0.67 -3.89 -11.97
CA GLN A 51 -1.37 -4.93 -11.21
C GLN A 51 -2.84 -5.04 -11.62
N ILE A 52 -3.53 -3.92 -11.81
CA ILE A 52 -4.93 -3.89 -12.30
C ILE A 52 -5.02 -4.53 -13.68
N ILE A 53 -4.13 -4.17 -14.61
CA ILE A 53 -4.11 -4.73 -15.96
C ILE A 53 -3.81 -6.23 -15.92
N THR A 54 -2.85 -6.66 -15.12
CA THR A 54 -2.50 -8.08 -14.96
C THR A 54 -3.69 -8.87 -14.40
N ALA A 55 -4.37 -8.32 -13.38
CA ALA A 55 -5.56 -8.93 -12.81
C ALA A 55 -6.71 -9.04 -13.84
N PHE A 56 -6.89 -8.00 -14.66
CA PHE A 56 -7.88 -8.01 -15.73
C PHE A 56 -7.57 -9.06 -16.80
N LEU A 57 -6.31 -9.17 -17.22
CA LEU A 57 -5.88 -10.19 -18.21
C LEU A 57 -6.03 -11.61 -17.66
N VAL A 58 -5.70 -11.85 -16.40
CA VAL A 58 -5.89 -13.15 -15.74
C VAL A 58 -7.39 -13.47 -15.63
N GLY A 59 -8.21 -12.52 -15.21
CA GLY A 59 -9.66 -12.66 -15.17
C GLY A 59 -10.26 -13.00 -16.54
N LEU A 60 -9.82 -12.29 -17.58
CA LEU A 60 -10.24 -12.55 -18.95
C LEU A 60 -9.80 -13.93 -19.42
N GLY A 61 -8.57 -14.35 -19.10
CA GLY A 61 -8.05 -15.69 -19.41
C GLY A 61 -8.85 -16.80 -18.75
N ILE A 62 -9.21 -16.65 -17.48
CA ILE A 62 -10.03 -17.60 -16.74
C ILE A 62 -11.45 -17.66 -17.36
N THR A 63 -12.05 -16.51 -17.64
CA THR A 63 -13.38 -16.42 -18.26
C THR A 63 -13.40 -17.10 -19.64
N LEU A 64 -12.40 -16.82 -20.48
CA LEU A 64 -12.26 -17.42 -21.79
C LEU A 64 -12.01 -18.93 -21.70
N GLY A 65 -11.17 -19.37 -20.75
CA GLY A 65 -10.90 -20.80 -20.49
C GLY A 65 -12.16 -21.55 -20.05
N LEU A 66 -12.93 -20.98 -19.14
CA LEU A 66 -14.22 -21.52 -18.72
C LEU A 66 -15.21 -21.62 -19.91
N LEU A 67 -15.27 -20.58 -20.72
CA LEU A 67 -16.14 -20.53 -21.89
C LEU A 67 -15.75 -21.59 -22.91
N LEU A 68 -14.45 -21.78 -23.18
CA LEU A 68 -13.96 -22.83 -24.07
C LEU A 68 -14.15 -24.24 -23.51
N PHE A 69 -14.09 -24.40 -22.19
CA PHE A 69 -14.33 -25.70 -21.53
C PHE A 69 -15.82 -26.08 -21.55
N LEU A 70 -16.71 -25.11 -21.43
CA LEU A 70 -18.17 -25.29 -21.47
C LEU A 70 -18.74 -25.46 -22.91
N ILE A 71 -18.03 -24.93 -23.94
CA ILE A 71 -18.46 -25.05 -25.34
C ILE A 71 -18.57 -26.51 -25.86
N PRO A 72 -17.63 -27.45 -25.52
CA PRO A 72 -17.73 -28.84 -26.01
C PRO A 72 -18.98 -29.55 -25.57
N ASP A 73 -19.41 -29.38 -24.31
CA ASP A 73 -20.63 -30.06 -23.79
C ASP A 73 -21.90 -29.55 -24.47
N VAL A 74 -21.85 -28.40 -25.12
CA VAL A 74 -23.00 -27.78 -25.81
C VAL A 74 -23.17 -28.29 -27.22
N ILE A 75 -22.08 -28.69 -27.89
CA ILE A 75 -22.18 -29.26 -29.25
C ILE A 75 -22.75 -30.68 -29.18
N GLU A 76 -22.52 -31.44 -28.07
CA GLU A 76 -23.09 -32.79 -27.87
C GLU A 76 -24.56 -32.76 -27.40
N THR A 77 -25.01 -31.70 -26.72
CA THR A 77 -26.36 -31.57 -26.17
C THR A 77 -27.31 -30.74 -27.07
N LEU A 78 -26.99 -30.50 -28.34
CA LEU A 78 -27.95 -29.97 -29.27
C LEU A 78 -29.14 -30.96 -29.41
N PRO A 79 -30.30 -30.71 -28.77
CA PRO A 79 -31.42 -31.62 -28.90
C PRO A 79 -31.88 -31.62 -30.35
N LYS A 80 -31.90 -32.81 -30.92
CA LYS A 80 -32.70 -33.11 -32.11
C LYS A 80 -34.12 -32.57 -31.84
N ALA A 81 -34.52 -31.61 -32.62
CA ALA A 81 -35.80 -30.89 -32.64
C ALA A 81 -36.95 -31.60 -31.87
N GLY A 82 -37.48 -30.98 -30.83
CA GLY A 82 -38.81 -31.23 -30.34
C GLY A 82 -38.95 -31.60 -28.84
N GLY A 83 -38.55 -30.76 -27.90
CA GLY A 83 -38.92 -30.91 -26.51
C GLY A 83 -38.60 -29.70 -25.64
N ALA A 84 -39.47 -29.42 -24.69
CA ALA A 84 -39.44 -28.29 -23.75
C ALA A 84 -38.21 -28.19 -22.83
N GLU A 85 -37.17 -28.99 -23.06
CA GLU A 85 -35.93 -29.00 -22.27
C GLU A 85 -34.91 -27.96 -22.71
N GLY A 86 -35.10 -27.36 -23.88
CA GLY A 86 -34.20 -26.30 -24.42
C GLY A 86 -34.25 -25.00 -23.64
N GLU A 87 -35.40 -24.65 -23.06
CA GLU A 87 -35.58 -23.36 -22.38
C GLU A 87 -34.85 -23.25 -21.03
N THR A 88 -34.76 -24.37 -20.31
CA THR A 88 -34.10 -24.42 -19.01
C THR A 88 -32.58 -24.39 -19.13
N LEU A 89 -32.03 -24.96 -20.21
CA LEU A 89 -30.56 -24.95 -20.45
C LEU A 89 -30.06 -23.59 -20.94
N GLU A 90 -30.87 -22.86 -21.74
CA GLU A 90 -30.52 -21.49 -22.16
C GLU A 90 -30.49 -20.50 -20.99
N VAL A 91 -31.45 -20.58 -20.07
CA VAL A 91 -31.49 -19.73 -18.86
C VAL A 91 -30.30 -20.02 -17.94
N SER A 92 -29.95 -21.28 -17.72
CA SER A 92 -28.79 -21.66 -16.92
C SER A 92 -27.49 -21.09 -17.50
N ARG A 93 -27.35 -21.10 -18.80
CA ARG A 93 -26.16 -20.67 -19.52
C ARG A 93 -25.97 -19.15 -19.52
N THR A 94 -27.05 -18.40 -19.75
CA THR A 94 -27.02 -16.94 -19.65
C THR A 94 -26.64 -16.49 -18.24
N VAL A 95 -27.10 -17.20 -17.21
CA VAL A 95 -26.75 -16.93 -15.82
C VAL A 95 -25.26 -17.20 -15.57
N GLU A 96 -24.70 -18.31 -16.05
CA GLU A 96 -23.26 -18.63 -15.92
C GLU A 96 -22.37 -17.58 -16.62
N LEU A 97 -22.73 -17.16 -17.83
CA LEU A 97 -22.03 -16.09 -18.54
C LEU A 97 -22.11 -14.76 -17.81
N ILE A 98 -23.25 -14.41 -17.25
CA ILE A 98 -23.42 -13.19 -16.47
C ILE A 98 -22.53 -13.24 -15.22
N ILE A 99 -22.49 -14.37 -14.50
CA ILE A 99 -21.64 -14.55 -13.33
C ILE A 99 -20.16 -14.45 -13.72
N ALA A 100 -19.73 -15.08 -14.81
CA ALA A 100 -18.35 -15.06 -15.28
C ALA A 100 -17.90 -13.63 -15.66
N VAL A 101 -18.72 -12.88 -16.39
CA VAL A 101 -18.46 -11.49 -16.74
C VAL A 101 -18.43 -10.61 -15.50
N PHE A 102 -19.35 -10.80 -14.57
CA PHE A 102 -19.43 -10.07 -13.31
C PHE A 102 -18.18 -10.30 -12.45
N LEU A 103 -17.73 -11.55 -12.33
CA LEU A 103 -16.48 -11.90 -11.61
C LEU A 103 -15.25 -11.27 -12.30
N CYS A 104 -15.18 -11.32 -13.62
CA CYS A 104 -14.09 -10.73 -14.39
C CYS A 104 -13.99 -9.20 -14.20
N LEU A 105 -15.10 -8.53 -13.92
CA LEU A 105 -15.14 -7.09 -13.71
C LEU A 105 -14.92 -6.70 -12.25
N ILE A 106 -15.44 -7.49 -11.31
CA ILE A 106 -15.33 -7.20 -9.87
C ILE A 106 -13.92 -7.40 -9.35
N ILE A 107 -13.21 -8.46 -9.77
CA ILE A 107 -11.87 -8.75 -9.25
C ILE A 107 -10.89 -7.59 -9.48
N PRO A 108 -10.69 -7.06 -10.70
CA PRO A 108 -9.80 -5.93 -10.91
C PRO A 108 -10.28 -4.65 -10.21
N LEU A 109 -11.60 -4.44 -10.08
CA LEU A 109 -12.16 -3.31 -9.34
C LEU A 109 -11.81 -3.38 -7.84
N LEU A 110 -11.92 -4.55 -7.22
CA LEU A 110 -11.53 -4.76 -5.82
C LEU A 110 -10.02 -4.55 -5.63
N ILE A 111 -9.19 -5.04 -6.55
CA ILE A 111 -7.73 -4.82 -6.49
C ILE A 111 -7.41 -3.33 -6.60
N ALA A 112 -8.07 -2.59 -7.51
CA ALA A 112 -7.91 -1.15 -7.63
C ALA A 112 -8.29 -0.42 -6.34
N LEU A 113 -9.40 -0.81 -5.71
CA LEU A 113 -9.86 -0.25 -4.45
C LEU A 113 -8.85 -0.50 -3.31
N VAL A 114 -8.35 -1.72 -3.18
CA VAL A 114 -7.34 -2.07 -2.17
C VAL A 114 -6.05 -1.28 -2.38
N GLN A 115 -5.58 -1.14 -3.61
CA GLN A 115 -4.40 -0.34 -3.94
C GLN A 115 -4.55 1.13 -3.58
N TRP A 116 -5.75 1.67 -3.78
CA TRP A 116 -6.03 3.06 -3.44
C TRP A 116 -6.11 3.29 -1.92
N LEU A 117 -6.65 2.33 -1.17
CA LEU A 117 -6.76 2.40 0.30
C LEU A 117 -5.45 2.02 1.02
N ALA A 118 -4.58 1.23 0.42
CA ALA A 118 -3.40 0.68 1.06
C ALA A 118 -2.49 1.74 1.75
N PRO A 119 -2.14 2.88 1.13
CA PRO A 119 -1.31 3.89 1.78
C PRO A 119 -1.98 4.49 3.02
N ALA A 120 -3.28 4.79 2.95
CA ALA A 120 -4.03 5.36 4.06
C ALA A 120 -4.17 4.36 5.24
N LEU A 121 -4.39 3.08 4.94
CA LEU A 121 -4.44 2.03 5.96
C LEU A 121 -3.08 1.82 6.65
N GLN A 122 -1.99 1.86 5.90
CA GLN A 122 -0.64 1.74 6.46
C GLN A 122 -0.28 2.97 7.31
N GLU A 123 -0.60 4.18 6.85
CA GLU A 123 -0.42 5.41 7.63
C GLU A 123 -1.18 5.32 8.96
N SER A 124 -2.46 4.96 8.94
CA SER A 124 -3.31 4.82 10.14
C SER A 124 -2.80 3.72 11.09
N SER A 125 -2.39 2.57 10.56
CA SER A 125 -1.83 1.48 11.36
C SER A 125 -0.54 1.90 12.07
N ARG A 126 0.37 2.60 11.36
CA ARG A 126 1.60 3.15 11.96
C ARG A 126 1.28 4.17 13.04
N ALA A 127 0.37 5.11 12.79
CA ALA A 127 -0.06 6.10 13.78
C ALA A 127 -0.56 5.44 15.07
N SER A 128 -1.45 4.45 14.95
CA SER A 128 -1.98 3.70 16.08
C SER A 128 -0.89 2.95 16.87
N ASN A 129 0.08 2.36 16.19
CA ASN A 129 1.20 1.68 16.84
C ASN A 129 2.10 2.67 17.60
N MET A 130 2.41 3.83 17.00
CA MET A 130 3.18 4.89 17.65
C MET A 130 2.46 5.42 18.89
N ASP A 131 1.15 5.71 18.80
CA ASP A 131 0.36 6.20 19.92
C ASP A 131 0.35 5.24 21.12
N ARG A 132 0.37 3.94 20.85
CA ARG A 132 0.43 2.90 21.90
C ARG A 132 1.78 2.85 22.59
N GLN A 133 2.85 3.13 21.87
CA GLN A 133 4.24 3.08 22.37
C GLN A 133 4.69 4.42 22.98
N LEU A 134 3.99 5.51 22.66
CA LEU A 134 4.36 6.86 23.09
C LEU A 134 4.53 7.03 24.60
N PRO A 135 3.67 6.48 25.50
CA PRO A 135 3.86 6.62 26.94
C PRO A 135 5.18 6.04 27.43
N PHE A 136 5.63 4.93 26.85
CA PHE A 136 6.90 4.30 27.22
C PHE A 136 8.09 5.14 26.73
N ALA A 137 8.03 5.65 25.49
CA ALA A 137 9.06 6.54 24.95
C ALA A 137 9.12 7.86 25.73
N ALA A 138 7.99 8.46 26.07
CA ALA A 138 7.91 9.70 26.86
C ALA A 138 8.52 9.52 28.25
N SER A 139 8.21 8.42 28.94
CA SER A 139 8.81 8.10 30.23
C SER A 139 10.32 7.95 30.14
N TYR A 140 10.82 7.31 29.09
CA TYR A 140 12.24 7.16 28.84
C TYR A 140 12.94 8.50 28.56
N VAL A 141 12.36 9.33 27.68
CA VAL A 141 12.91 10.67 27.38
C VAL A 141 12.96 11.52 28.64
N SER A 142 11.92 11.48 29.49
CA SER A 142 11.89 12.20 30.76
C SER A 142 12.99 11.74 31.72
N ALA A 143 13.24 10.42 31.81
CA ALA A 143 14.32 9.86 32.61
C ALA A 143 15.70 10.28 32.10
N MET A 144 15.90 10.28 30.79
CA MET A 144 17.16 10.72 30.16
C MET A 144 17.39 12.23 30.35
N ALA A 145 16.35 13.04 30.25
CA ALA A 145 16.41 14.48 30.53
C ALA A 145 16.78 14.74 32.01
N ALA A 146 16.21 13.98 32.95
CA ALA A 146 16.56 14.08 34.37
C ALA A 146 18.04 13.66 34.66
N ALA A 147 18.59 12.78 33.84
CA ALA A 147 20.00 12.37 33.87
C ALA A 147 20.94 13.33 33.12
N ASN A 148 20.45 14.48 32.65
CA ASN A 148 21.19 15.45 31.83
C ASN A 148 21.81 14.85 30.55
N ALA A 149 21.17 13.84 29.98
CA ALA A 149 21.60 13.27 28.70
C ALA A 149 21.35 14.25 27.56
N THR A 150 22.22 14.24 26.55
CA THR A 150 22.01 15.05 25.36
C THR A 150 20.86 14.51 24.51
N PRO A 151 20.14 15.37 23.76
CA PRO A 151 19.10 14.92 22.84
C PRO A 151 19.57 13.84 21.87
N THR A 152 20.78 13.99 21.33
CA THR A 152 21.40 13.02 20.43
C THR A 152 21.55 11.64 21.10
N GLN A 153 21.99 11.60 22.38
CA GLN A 153 22.10 10.34 23.14
C GLN A 153 20.74 9.71 23.40
N THR A 154 19.73 10.55 23.71
CA THR A 154 18.36 10.09 23.95
C THR A 154 17.78 9.43 22.71
N PHE A 155 17.82 10.10 21.55
CA PHE A 155 17.32 9.55 20.30
C PHE A 155 18.13 8.33 19.83
N LYS A 156 19.46 8.30 20.06
CA LYS A 156 20.29 7.13 19.82
C LYS A 156 19.86 5.91 20.63
N SER A 157 19.52 6.11 21.88
CA SER A 157 19.06 5.02 22.75
C SER A 157 17.66 4.53 22.38
N LEU A 158 16.74 5.43 22.06
CA LEU A 158 15.42 5.06 21.54
C LEU A 158 15.54 4.24 20.25
N ALA A 159 16.43 4.68 19.33
CA ALA A 159 16.70 4.00 18.06
C ALA A 159 17.21 2.56 18.21
N ARG A 160 17.91 2.25 19.29
CA ARG A 160 18.50 0.91 19.51
C ARG A 160 17.53 -0.11 20.09
N ASN A 161 16.39 0.34 20.61
CA ASN A 161 15.46 -0.52 21.33
C ASN A 161 14.14 -0.63 20.56
N GLU A 162 14.20 -1.14 19.32
CA GLU A 162 13.04 -1.30 18.45
C GLU A 162 11.99 -2.24 19.04
N ASP A 163 12.42 -3.28 19.75
CA ASP A 163 11.54 -4.24 20.42
C ASP A 163 10.60 -3.58 21.45
N ILE A 164 11.03 -2.47 22.05
CA ILE A 164 10.26 -1.75 23.09
C ILE A 164 9.48 -0.59 22.49
N TYR A 165 10.11 0.20 21.63
CA TYR A 165 9.56 1.45 21.13
C TYR A 165 9.05 1.37 19.68
N GLY A 166 9.25 0.22 19.00
CA GLY A 166 8.71 -0.09 17.68
C GLY A 166 8.88 1.03 16.66
N GLU A 167 7.76 1.56 16.16
CA GLU A 167 7.77 2.61 15.14
C GLU A 167 8.43 3.93 15.61
N ILE A 168 8.34 4.25 16.90
CA ILE A 168 9.02 5.42 17.48
C ILE A 168 10.54 5.25 17.42
N SER A 169 11.05 4.02 17.63
CA SER A 169 12.47 3.71 17.49
C SER A 169 12.98 4.03 16.09
N VAL A 170 12.23 3.69 15.07
CA VAL A 170 12.62 3.91 13.68
C VAL A 170 12.62 5.39 13.31
N ASP A 171 11.66 6.19 13.79
CA ASP A 171 11.66 7.64 13.59
C ASP A 171 12.78 8.31 14.43
N SER A 172 13.04 7.80 15.64
CA SER A 172 14.18 8.21 16.46
C SER A 172 15.53 7.92 15.80
N ALA A 173 15.65 6.80 15.09
CA ALA A 173 16.85 6.46 14.33
C ALA A 173 17.09 7.47 13.19
N TRP A 174 16.04 7.89 12.52
CA TRP A 174 16.14 8.93 11.49
C TRP A 174 16.55 10.28 12.08
N ILE A 175 15.98 10.69 13.23
CA ILE A 175 16.34 11.92 13.95
C ILE A 175 17.82 11.86 14.35
N TYR A 176 18.24 10.77 15.00
CA TYR A 176 19.64 10.57 15.40
C TYR A 176 20.59 10.65 14.21
N HIS A 177 20.27 9.93 13.11
CA HIS A 177 21.09 9.92 11.91
C HIS A 177 21.22 11.31 11.27
N SER A 178 20.12 12.07 11.25
CA SER A 178 20.12 13.45 10.70
C SER A 178 20.99 14.41 11.51
N MET A 179 20.97 14.29 12.84
CA MET A 179 21.81 15.13 13.70
C MET A 179 23.29 14.73 13.65
N GLU A 180 23.59 13.42 13.79
CA GLU A 180 24.94 12.93 13.95
C GLU A 180 25.75 12.91 12.64
N PHE A 181 25.14 12.43 11.56
CA PHE A 181 25.84 12.24 10.29
C PHE A 181 25.59 13.34 9.25
N MET A 182 24.44 13.98 9.29
CA MET A 182 24.15 15.10 8.37
C MET A 182 24.45 16.46 8.99
N GLY A 183 24.82 16.52 10.28
CA GLY A 183 25.15 17.77 10.98
C GLY A 183 23.98 18.75 11.06
N ARG A 184 22.74 18.26 11.03
CA ARG A 184 21.55 19.11 11.10
C ARG A 184 21.30 19.57 12.54
N ASP A 185 20.79 20.78 12.67
CA ASP A 185 20.32 21.31 13.93
C ASP A 185 19.14 20.52 14.49
N LEU A 186 19.07 20.38 15.83
CA LEU A 186 18.01 19.67 16.52
C LEU A 186 16.62 20.19 16.17
N VAL A 187 16.41 21.51 16.22
CA VAL A 187 15.10 22.14 15.98
C VAL A 187 14.63 21.88 14.55
N THR A 188 15.54 22.03 13.57
CA THR A 188 15.23 21.75 12.16
C THR A 188 14.90 20.28 11.94
N THR A 189 15.65 19.37 12.57
CA THR A 189 15.42 17.93 12.47
C THR A 189 14.08 17.51 13.08
N LEU A 190 13.72 18.07 14.23
CA LEU A 190 12.43 17.77 14.87
C LEU A 190 11.26 18.30 14.04
N LYS A 191 11.35 19.50 13.46
CA LYS A 191 10.33 20.01 12.54
C LYS A 191 10.12 19.10 11.32
N GLU A 192 11.20 18.63 10.71
CA GLU A 192 11.10 17.67 9.61
C GLU A 192 10.51 16.32 10.08
N ALA A 193 10.82 15.89 11.30
CA ALA A 193 10.26 14.66 11.88
C ALA A 193 8.74 14.79 12.06
N VAL A 194 8.24 15.94 12.52
CA VAL A 194 6.81 16.24 12.64
C VAL A 194 6.08 16.09 11.30
N GLU A 195 6.66 16.59 10.22
CA GLU A 195 6.05 16.48 8.87
C GLU A 195 5.99 15.04 8.35
N ARG A 196 6.91 14.17 8.81
CA ARG A 196 7.05 12.79 8.35
C ARG A 196 6.27 11.77 9.18
N THR A 197 6.01 12.10 10.45
CA THR A 197 5.30 11.17 11.34
C THR A 197 3.81 11.11 11.03
N PRO A 198 3.20 9.92 11.06
CA PRO A 198 1.76 9.79 10.90
C PRO A 198 0.99 10.05 12.22
N SER A 199 1.64 9.98 13.39
CA SER A 199 1.00 10.18 14.70
C SER A 199 1.01 11.66 15.08
N GLU A 200 -0.18 12.25 15.24
CA GLU A 200 -0.34 13.61 15.73
C GLU A 200 0.18 13.75 17.17
N ARG A 201 -0.06 12.75 18.03
CA ARG A 201 0.41 12.76 19.41
C ARG A 201 1.92 12.72 19.52
N PHE A 202 2.59 11.92 18.67
CA PHE A 202 4.04 11.91 18.63
C PHE A 202 4.58 13.22 18.05
N ALA A 203 3.92 13.81 17.06
CA ALA A 203 4.26 15.12 16.53
C ALA A 203 4.19 16.22 17.61
N GLU A 204 3.13 16.24 18.41
CA GLU A 204 2.98 17.15 19.57
C GLU A 204 4.05 16.92 20.65
N PHE A 205 4.42 15.65 20.86
CA PHE A 205 5.43 15.30 21.87
C PHE A 205 6.84 15.81 21.51
N ILE A 206 7.19 15.88 20.22
CA ILE A 206 8.53 16.29 19.78
C ILE A 206 8.63 17.78 19.38
N GLN A 207 7.51 18.53 19.40
CA GLN A 207 7.51 20.00 19.20
C GLN A 207 8.00 20.75 20.42
#